data_fce8e0724b22f99911e17fb2221ec05c
#
_entry.id   fce8e0724b22f99911e17fb2221ec05c
#
_cell.length_a   1.000
_cell.length_b   1.000
_cell.length_c   1.000
_cell.angle_alpha   90.00
_cell.angle_beta   90.00
_cell.angle_gamma   90.00
#
_symmetry.space_group_name_H-M   'P 1'
#
loop_
_entity.id
_entity.type
_entity.pdbx_description
1 polymer ?
#
loop_
_entity_poly.entity_id
_entity_poly.type
_entity_poly.pdbx_seq_one_letter_code
_entity_poly.pdbx_strand_id
1 'polypeptide(L)'
;MTTHNANTTLFIGLMSGTSLDGIDGVMASFPNDVVNQHRATTLASAYVPFSAALRRELMTLQQAGDNEIERESLVANTLATHCAACVERLLIDAGLRADQVRAIGVHGQTIRHRPELGFTRQTNNPSLLAELTGIDVIADFRSRDIAAGGQGAPLVPAFHQAVFANPVETRVVVNIGGVANISILRQQTKEGGNALDIGFDTGPGNVLMDLWVKLNQGKDYDENGAWAAGGTVIPLLLKACLDEPYFALPPPKSTGRDLFHEAWLAAKLSLFPQFSPADVQATLAALTASTIADAIALHAPDVKLVVVCGGGAYNPYLMQMLGRALGKRGLVVQVESTEALGIAPNHVEALAFAWLAQRFDLRLPGNLPAVTGAVGPRILGALYPAG
;
A
#
# COMPACT_ATOMS: atom_id res chain seq x y z
N MET A 1 -33.01 -0.34 5.43
CA MET A 1 -33.01 -1.03 4.12
C MET A 1 -32.44 -0.06 3.11
N THR A 2 -31.15 -0.11 2.86
CA THR A 2 -30.50 0.67 1.80
C THR A 2 -30.88 0.02 0.47
N THR A 3 -31.72 0.68 -0.29
CA THR A 3 -32.05 0.28 -1.68
C THR A 3 -30.75 0.30 -2.49
N HIS A 4 -30.23 -0.87 -2.85
CA HIS A 4 -29.14 -0.97 -3.83
C HIS A 4 -29.60 -0.26 -5.10
N ASN A 5 -28.84 0.76 -5.45
CA ASN A 5 -29.08 1.53 -6.68
C ASN A 5 -28.76 0.57 -7.85
N ALA A 6 -29.72 0.32 -8.74
CA ALA A 6 -29.57 -0.57 -9.91
C ALA A 6 -28.42 -0.17 -10.86
N ASN A 7 -27.72 0.92 -10.55
CA ASN A 7 -26.66 1.53 -11.34
C ASN A 7 -25.24 1.30 -10.77
N THR A 8 -25.05 0.39 -9.82
CA THR A 8 -23.73 0.08 -9.24
C THR A 8 -23.47 -1.41 -9.17
N THR A 9 -22.20 -1.82 -9.30
CA THR A 9 -21.75 -3.19 -9.14
C THR A 9 -20.83 -3.29 -7.91
N LEU A 10 -20.97 -4.38 -7.14
CA LEU A 10 -20.24 -4.61 -5.91
C LEU A 10 -19.01 -5.48 -6.14
N PHE A 11 -17.90 -5.06 -5.57
CA PHE A 11 -16.66 -5.82 -5.53
C PHE A 11 -16.09 -5.84 -4.12
N ILE A 12 -15.37 -6.90 -3.78
CA ILE A 12 -14.58 -7.00 -2.56
C ILE A 12 -13.11 -6.96 -2.96
N GLY A 13 -12.31 -6.19 -2.22
CA GLY A 13 -10.86 -6.21 -2.33
C GLY A 13 -10.23 -6.76 -1.06
N LEU A 14 -9.26 -7.68 -1.21
CA LEU A 14 -8.53 -8.28 -0.11
C LEU A 14 -7.03 -8.05 -0.29
N MET A 15 -6.40 -7.48 0.73
CA MET A 15 -4.97 -7.17 0.75
C MET A 15 -4.28 -7.80 1.95
N SER A 16 -3.14 -8.43 1.71
CA SER A 16 -2.17 -8.79 2.73
C SER A 16 -0.83 -8.16 2.37
N GLY A 17 -0.35 -7.27 3.22
CA GLY A 17 0.86 -6.48 3.00
C GLY A 17 2.14 -7.15 3.48
N THR A 18 3.27 -6.45 3.31
CA THR A 18 4.60 -6.90 3.77
C THR A 18 4.77 -6.88 5.30
N SER A 19 3.83 -6.26 6.03
CA SER A 19 3.77 -6.31 7.50
C SER A 19 3.49 -7.71 8.04
N LEU A 20 2.84 -8.58 7.23
CA LEU A 20 2.45 -9.95 7.60
C LEU A 20 1.60 -10.00 8.88
N ASP A 21 0.76 -9.01 9.10
CA ASP A 21 -0.07 -8.87 10.30
C ASP A 21 -1.48 -9.41 10.13
N GLY A 22 -2.03 -9.38 8.91
CA GLY A 22 -3.39 -9.85 8.64
C GLY A 22 -3.84 -9.60 7.23
N ILE A 23 -5.15 -9.72 7.04
CA ILE A 23 -5.86 -9.42 5.80
C ILE A 23 -6.76 -8.22 6.03
N ASP A 24 -6.55 -7.17 5.27
CA ASP A 24 -7.46 -6.05 5.13
C ASP A 24 -8.45 -6.33 4.01
N GLY A 25 -9.74 -6.20 4.31
CA GLY A 25 -10.83 -6.37 3.36
C GLY A 25 -11.70 -5.13 3.25
N VAL A 26 -12.09 -4.79 2.03
CA VAL A 26 -13.02 -3.71 1.74
C VAL A 26 -14.07 -4.20 0.77
N MET A 27 -15.35 -3.96 1.08
CA MET A 27 -16.46 -4.09 0.15
C MET A 27 -16.81 -2.70 -0.39
N ALA A 28 -16.85 -2.56 -1.70
CA ALA A 28 -17.15 -1.29 -2.35
C ALA A 28 -18.14 -1.43 -3.49
N SER A 29 -18.95 -0.38 -3.68
CA SER A 29 -19.79 -0.22 -4.86
C SER A 29 -19.12 0.71 -5.86
N PHE A 30 -19.19 0.32 -7.14
CA PHE A 30 -18.67 1.10 -8.27
C PHE A 30 -19.81 1.43 -9.22
N PRO A 31 -19.94 2.70 -9.69
CA PRO A 31 -20.91 3.07 -10.70
C PRO A 31 -20.70 2.30 -12.00
N ASN A 32 -21.81 1.94 -12.66
CA ASN A 32 -21.80 1.26 -13.97
C ASN A 32 -21.59 2.22 -15.14
N ASP A 33 -21.67 3.54 -14.91
CA ASP A 33 -21.44 4.51 -15.96
C ASP A 33 -19.94 4.71 -16.23
N VAL A 34 -19.58 4.85 -17.51
CA VAL A 34 -18.18 4.95 -17.97
C VAL A 34 -17.44 6.18 -17.40
N VAL A 35 -18.16 7.26 -17.08
CA VAL A 35 -17.57 8.53 -16.64
C VAL A 35 -17.17 8.45 -15.16
N ASN A 36 -18.01 7.82 -14.34
CA ASN A 36 -17.83 7.75 -12.88
C ASN A 36 -17.36 6.37 -12.38
N GLN A 37 -17.07 5.42 -13.26
CA GLN A 37 -16.69 4.04 -12.90
C GLN A 37 -15.51 3.91 -11.93
N HIS A 38 -14.74 4.98 -11.74
CA HIS A 38 -13.63 5.06 -10.79
C HIS A 38 -14.04 5.55 -9.39
N ARG A 39 -15.27 6.06 -9.22
CA ARG A 39 -15.79 6.57 -7.94
C ARG A 39 -16.30 5.40 -7.12
N ALA A 40 -15.41 4.84 -6.31
CA ALA A 40 -15.76 3.79 -5.37
C ALA A 40 -16.42 4.38 -4.12
N THR A 41 -17.45 3.69 -3.60
CA THR A 41 -18.00 3.96 -2.25
C THR A 41 -17.78 2.73 -1.39
N THR A 42 -17.03 2.87 -0.32
CA THR A 42 -16.82 1.81 0.67
C THR A 42 -18.12 1.57 1.44
N LEU A 43 -18.58 0.31 1.47
CA LEU A 43 -19.80 -0.11 2.19
C LEU A 43 -19.48 -0.78 3.52
N ALA A 44 -18.40 -1.57 3.56
CA ALA A 44 -17.90 -2.25 4.75
C ALA A 44 -16.39 -2.43 4.67
N SER A 45 -15.77 -2.58 5.83
CA SER A 45 -14.35 -2.93 5.96
C SER A 45 -14.17 -3.95 7.07
N ALA A 46 -13.22 -4.86 6.91
CA ALA A 46 -12.90 -5.88 7.90
C ALA A 46 -11.40 -6.12 7.95
N TYR A 47 -10.90 -6.48 9.12
CA TYR A 47 -9.52 -6.92 9.33
C TYR A 47 -9.51 -8.27 10.02
N VAL A 48 -8.73 -9.21 9.48
CA VAL A 48 -8.54 -10.56 10.06
C VAL A 48 -7.05 -10.75 10.35
N PRO A 49 -6.62 -10.75 11.63
CA PRO A 49 -5.22 -10.89 11.98
C PRO A 49 -4.70 -12.30 11.69
N PHE A 50 -3.42 -12.41 11.35
CA PHE A 50 -2.74 -13.69 11.22
C PHE A 50 -2.35 -14.25 12.58
N SER A 51 -2.48 -15.58 12.73
CA SER A 51 -1.89 -16.28 13.87
C SER A 51 -0.35 -16.17 13.83
N ALA A 52 0.28 -16.26 15.00
CA ALA A 52 1.73 -16.27 15.08
C ALA A 52 2.36 -17.43 14.28
N ALA A 53 1.66 -18.57 14.14
CA ALA A 53 2.10 -19.70 13.35
C ALA A 53 2.10 -19.38 11.85
N LEU A 54 0.99 -18.85 11.33
CA LEU A 54 0.87 -18.44 9.92
C LEU A 54 1.91 -17.37 9.56
N ARG A 55 2.08 -16.38 10.44
CA ARG A 55 3.07 -15.32 10.24
C ARG A 55 4.50 -15.87 10.11
N ARG A 56 4.89 -16.81 10.98
CA ARG A 56 6.21 -17.45 10.89
C ARG A 56 6.41 -18.22 9.58
N GLU A 57 5.40 -18.99 9.14
CA GLU A 57 5.49 -19.72 7.88
C GLU A 57 5.62 -18.80 6.68
N LEU A 58 4.82 -17.73 6.63
CA LEU A 58 4.90 -16.72 5.57
C LEU A 58 6.28 -16.02 5.55
N MET A 59 6.85 -15.73 6.72
CA MET A 59 8.22 -15.18 6.82
C MET A 59 9.27 -16.17 6.32
N THR A 60 9.15 -17.45 6.66
CA THR A 60 10.09 -18.46 6.22
C THR A 60 10.04 -18.68 4.71
N LEU A 61 8.84 -18.62 4.11
CA LEU A 61 8.65 -18.73 2.66
C LEU A 61 9.23 -17.55 1.85
N GLN A 62 9.61 -16.44 2.50
CA GLN A 62 10.31 -15.35 1.81
C GLN A 62 11.75 -15.71 1.43
N GLN A 63 12.29 -16.79 1.98
CA GLN A 63 13.61 -17.32 1.64
C GLN A 63 13.47 -18.75 1.10
N ALA A 64 14.41 -19.16 0.23
CA ALA A 64 14.45 -20.52 -0.27
C ALA A 64 14.68 -21.51 0.88
N GLY A 65 13.97 -22.63 0.86
CA GLY A 65 14.03 -23.62 1.93
C GLY A 65 13.53 -24.99 1.49
N ASP A 66 13.69 -25.97 2.39
CA ASP A 66 13.27 -27.34 2.13
C ASP A 66 11.74 -27.45 2.02
N ASN A 67 11.29 -28.37 1.12
CA ASN A 67 9.89 -28.71 0.89
C ASN A 67 8.98 -27.48 0.64
N GLU A 68 9.51 -26.49 -0.03
CA GLU A 68 8.87 -25.17 -0.22
C GLU A 68 7.52 -25.28 -0.95
N ILE A 69 7.39 -26.20 -1.92
CA ILE A 69 6.16 -26.37 -2.71
C ILE A 69 4.98 -26.82 -1.83
N GLU A 70 5.19 -27.85 -0.97
CA GLU A 70 4.13 -28.34 -0.09
C GLU A 70 3.78 -27.30 0.97
N ARG A 71 4.80 -26.68 1.58
CA ARG A 71 4.61 -25.65 2.59
C ARG A 71 3.85 -24.44 2.03
N GLU A 72 4.21 -23.97 0.84
CA GLU A 72 3.49 -22.89 0.15
C GLU A 72 2.03 -23.26 -0.10
N SER A 73 1.77 -24.49 -0.57
CA SER A 73 0.41 -24.96 -0.85
C SER A 73 -0.47 -25.01 0.41
N LEU A 74 0.08 -25.49 1.53
CA LEU A 74 -0.64 -25.52 2.82
C LEU A 74 -0.91 -24.11 3.37
N VAL A 75 0.06 -23.21 3.24
CA VAL A 75 -0.10 -21.79 3.61
C VAL A 75 -1.13 -21.11 2.73
N ALA A 76 -1.15 -21.37 1.43
CA ALA A 76 -2.14 -20.85 0.49
C ALA A 76 -3.57 -21.23 0.90
N ASN A 77 -3.80 -22.50 1.33
CA ASN A 77 -5.09 -22.95 1.85
C ASN A 77 -5.47 -22.21 3.15
N THR A 78 -4.52 -22.05 4.04
CA THR A 78 -4.74 -21.31 5.30
C THR A 78 -5.10 -19.84 5.02
N LEU A 79 -4.41 -19.19 4.08
CA LEU A 79 -4.72 -17.82 3.66
C LEU A 79 -6.12 -17.71 3.05
N ALA A 80 -6.52 -18.68 2.19
CA ALA A 80 -7.86 -18.70 1.60
C ALA A 80 -8.94 -18.78 2.69
N THR A 81 -8.73 -19.54 3.76
CA THR A 81 -9.65 -19.61 4.91
C THR A 81 -9.73 -18.26 5.65
N HIS A 82 -8.61 -17.57 5.87
CA HIS A 82 -8.62 -16.23 6.48
C HIS A 82 -9.29 -15.20 5.57
N CYS A 83 -9.06 -15.29 4.25
CA CYS A 83 -9.76 -14.46 3.26
C CYS A 83 -11.27 -14.69 3.29
N ALA A 84 -11.72 -15.96 3.35
CA ALA A 84 -13.14 -16.30 3.43
C ALA A 84 -13.78 -15.74 4.71
N ALA A 85 -13.10 -15.85 5.85
CA ALA A 85 -13.58 -15.26 7.12
C ALA A 85 -13.67 -13.71 7.02
N CYS A 86 -12.76 -13.06 6.31
CA CYS A 86 -12.83 -11.62 6.06
C CYS A 86 -14.04 -11.28 5.17
N VAL A 87 -14.28 -12.04 4.11
CA VAL A 87 -15.45 -11.89 3.22
C VAL A 87 -16.77 -12.07 3.99
N GLU A 88 -16.88 -13.12 4.81
CA GLU A 88 -18.06 -13.36 5.65
C GLU A 88 -18.35 -12.15 6.55
N ARG A 89 -17.32 -11.60 7.20
CA ARG A 89 -17.45 -10.41 8.03
C ARG A 89 -17.94 -9.20 7.24
N LEU A 90 -17.39 -8.97 6.04
CA LEU A 90 -17.83 -7.88 5.16
C LEU A 90 -19.29 -8.02 4.74
N LEU A 91 -19.72 -9.24 4.41
CA LEU A 91 -21.12 -9.52 4.04
C LEU A 91 -22.07 -9.26 5.20
N ILE A 92 -21.71 -9.70 6.42
CA ILE A 92 -22.50 -9.48 7.64
C ILE A 92 -22.60 -7.98 7.93
N ASP A 93 -21.47 -7.26 7.95
CA ASP A 93 -21.43 -5.84 8.31
C ASP A 93 -22.15 -4.96 7.26
N ALA A 94 -22.16 -5.37 5.99
CA ALA A 94 -22.92 -4.70 4.93
C ALA A 94 -24.40 -5.13 4.85
N GLY A 95 -24.81 -6.21 5.52
CA GLY A 95 -26.15 -6.79 5.40
C GLY A 95 -26.45 -7.35 4.01
N LEU A 96 -25.45 -7.95 3.36
CA LEU A 96 -25.49 -8.44 1.97
C LEU A 96 -25.25 -9.95 1.90
N ARG A 97 -25.64 -10.55 0.76
CA ARG A 97 -25.39 -11.95 0.43
C ARG A 97 -24.31 -12.06 -0.64
N ALA A 98 -23.66 -13.23 -0.72
CA ALA A 98 -22.62 -13.54 -1.68
C ALA A 98 -23.06 -13.31 -3.15
N ASP A 99 -24.30 -13.68 -3.50
CA ASP A 99 -24.86 -13.53 -4.85
C ASP A 99 -25.05 -12.07 -5.32
N GLN A 100 -24.89 -11.11 -4.42
CA GLN A 100 -24.97 -9.68 -4.71
C GLN A 100 -23.57 -9.08 -5.04
N VAL A 101 -22.49 -9.82 -4.79
CA VAL A 101 -21.13 -9.39 -5.05
C VAL A 101 -20.65 -9.98 -6.39
N ARG A 102 -20.17 -9.14 -7.29
CA ARG A 102 -19.73 -9.55 -8.62
C ARG A 102 -18.45 -10.38 -8.60
N ALA A 103 -17.46 -9.93 -7.83
CA ALA A 103 -16.21 -10.67 -7.67
C ALA A 103 -15.39 -10.17 -6.47
N ILE A 104 -14.46 -11.02 -6.02
CA ILE A 104 -13.41 -10.71 -5.05
C ILE A 104 -12.12 -10.49 -5.83
N GLY A 105 -11.46 -9.33 -5.63
CA GLY A 105 -10.08 -9.09 -6.05
C GLY A 105 -9.14 -9.39 -4.89
N VAL A 106 -8.28 -10.41 -5.01
CA VAL A 106 -7.40 -10.82 -3.93
C VAL A 106 -5.93 -10.69 -4.33
N HIS A 107 -5.17 -9.93 -3.54
CA HIS A 107 -3.72 -9.80 -3.74
C HIS A 107 -2.97 -11.11 -3.48
N GLY A 108 -3.34 -11.83 -2.41
CA GLY A 108 -2.53 -12.89 -1.84
C GLY A 108 -1.36 -12.30 -1.01
N GLN A 109 -0.42 -13.15 -0.59
CA GLN A 109 0.77 -12.73 0.17
C GLN A 109 2.04 -12.90 -0.66
N THR A 110 2.75 -11.83 -0.91
CA THR A 110 4.03 -11.91 -1.65
C THR A 110 5.06 -12.69 -0.85
N ILE A 111 5.58 -13.76 -1.44
CA ILE A 111 6.67 -14.59 -0.91
C ILE A 111 7.93 -14.52 -1.77
N ARG A 112 7.80 -14.24 -3.06
CA ARG A 112 8.91 -13.98 -3.98
C ARG A 112 8.52 -12.87 -4.95
N HIS A 113 9.47 -12.00 -5.23
CA HIS A 113 9.31 -10.97 -6.25
C HIS A 113 10.64 -10.79 -6.98
N ARG A 114 10.74 -11.37 -8.17
CA ARG A 114 11.96 -11.44 -8.99
C ARG A 114 11.64 -11.08 -10.45
N PRO A 115 11.21 -9.82 -10.68
CA PRO A 115 10.85 -9.38 -12.04
C PRO A 115 12.00 -9.47 -13.03
N GLU A 116 13.25 -9.31 -12.55
CA GLU A 116 14.48 -9.49 -13.35
C GLU A 116 14.67 -10.93 -13.84
N LEU A 117 14.04 -11.91 -13.18
CA LEU A 117 13.97 -13.31 -13.60
C LEU A 117 12.63 -13.65 -14.28
N GLY A 118 11.77 -12.65 -14.51
CA GLY A 118 10.50 -12.80 -15.20
C GLY A 118 9.37 -13.39 -14.36
N PHE A 119 9.45 -13.36 -13.00
CA PHE A 119 8.39 -13.90 -12.16
C PHE A 119 8.16 -13.14 -10.86
N THR A 120 6.98 -13.35 -10.32
CA THR A 120 6.58 -12.98 -8.96
C THR A 120 5.68 -14.08 -8.39
N ARG A 121 5.63 -14.24 -7.07
CA ARG A 121 4.73 -15.19 -6.42
C ARG A 121 4.03 -14.52 -5.25
N GLN A 122 2.73 -14.36 -5.39
CA GLN A 122 1.82 -14.05 -4.30
C GLN A 122 1.08 -15.35 -3.96
N THR A 123 1.44 -15.96 -2.80
CA THR A 123 0.79 -17.19 -2.37
C THR A 123 -0.69 -16.94 -2.08
N ASN A 124 -1.55 -17.82 -2.60
CA ASN A 124 -2.99 -17.75 -2.52
C ASN A 124 -3.59 -19.05 -3.08
N ASN A 125 -4.78 -19.44 -2.62
CA ASN A 125 -5.60 -20.47 -3.28
C ASN A 125 -6.95 -19.86 -3.68
N PRO A 126 -7.02 -19.19 -4.85
CA PRO A 126 -8.23 -18.52 -5.29
C PRO A 126 -9.38 -19.48 -5.61
N SER A 127 -9.10 -20.72 -6.03
CA SER A 127 -10.13 -21.74 -6.25
C SER A 127 -10.80 -22.13 -4.93
N LEU A 128 -10.03 -22.35 -3.87
CA LEU A 128 -10.58 -22.63 -2.54
C LEU A 128 -11.36 -21.43 -1.99
N LEU A 129 -10.87 -20.20 -2.21
CA LEU A 129 -11.58 -19.01 -1.80
C LEU A 129 -12.94 -18.87 -2.51
N ALA A 130 -12.99 -19.16 -3.83
CA ALA A 130 -14.22 -19.15 -4.61
C ALA A 130 -15.22 -20.20 -4.08
N GLU A 131 -14.76 -21.43 -3.81
CA GLU A 131 -15.58 -22.50 -3.22
C GLU A 131 -16.13 -22.14 -1.84
N LEU A 132 -15.29 -21.56 -0.97
CA LEU A 132 -15.68 -21.19 0.41
C LEU A 132 -16.66 -20.03 0.45
N THR A 133 -16.63 -19.10 -0.51
CA THR A 133 -17.43 -17.86 -0.48
C THR A 133 -18.63 -17.89 -1.42
N GLY A 134 -18.62 -18.77 -2.44
CA GLY A 134 -19.62 -18.75 -3.51
C GLY A 134 -19.53 -17.48 -4.39
N ILE A 135 -18.37 -16.79 -4.42
CA ILE A 135 -18.15 -15.57 -5.18
C ILE A 135 -16.97 -15.77 -6.12
N ASP A 136 -17.09 -15.34 -7.38
CA ASP A 136 -15.99 -15.33 -8.35
C ASP A 136 -14.76 -14.63 -7.76
N VAL A 137 -13.56 -15.20 -7.97
CA VAL A 137 -12.29 -14.64 -7.49
C VAL A 137 -11.41 -14.23 -8.65
N ILE A 138 -10.88 -13.02 -8.58
CA ILE A 138 -9.87 -12.51 -9.51
C ILE A 138 -8.57 -12.35 -8.72
N ALA A 139 -7.52 -13.02 -9.16
CA ALA A 139 -6.21 -13.09 -8.51
C ALA A 139 -5.07 -12.98 -9.52
N ASP A 140 -3.82 -13.00 -9.06
CA ASP A 140 -2.61 -12.89 -9.89
C ASP A 140 -2.54 -11.62 -10.74
N PHE A 141 -2.66 -10.49 -10.10
CA PHE A 141 -2.64 -9.18 -10.78
C PHE A 141 -1.25 -8.75 -11.27
N ARG A 142 -0.16 -9.39 -10.84
CA ARG A 142 1.21 -8.94 -11.11
C ARG A 142 1.89 -9.64 -12.30
N SER A 143 1.60 -10.93 -12.50
CA SER A 143 2.28 -11.76 -13.51
C SER A 143 2.08 -11.23 -14.93
N ARG A 144 0.90 -10.68 -15.25
CA ARG A 144 0.62 -10.16 -16.60
C ARG A 144 1.42 -8.90 -16.93
N ASP A 145 1.69 -8.05 -15.95
CA ASP A 145 2.53 -6.86 -16.10
C ASP A 145 4.00 -7.27 -16.32
N ILE A 146 4.50 -8.23 -15.52
CA ILE A 146 5.86 -8.78 -15.69
C ILE A 146 6.02 -9.43 -17.06
N ALA A 147 5.04 -10.22 -17.51
CA ALA A 147 5.04 -10.83 -18.85
C ALA A 147 5.04 -9.78 -19.98
N ALA A 148 4.63 -8.55 -19.69
CA ALA A 148 4.72 -7.42 -20.60
C ALA A 148 6.02 -6.60 -20.42
N GLY A 149 7.04 -7.15 -19.74
CA GLY A 149 8.33 -6.50 -19.49
C GLY A 149 8.33 -5.51 -18.34
N GLY A 150 7.22 -5.40 -17.59
CA GLY A 150 7.13 -4.54 -16.42
C GLY A 150 7.66 -5.20 -15.15
N GLN A 151 7.69 -4.42 -14.07
CA GLN A 151 8.14 -4.86 -12.75
C GLN A 151 7.02 -5.57 -11.94
N GLY A 152 5.74 -5.53 -12.38
CA GLY A 152 4.62 -6.06 -11.63
C GLY A 152 4.28 -5.30 -10.34
N ALA A 153 4.99 -4.21 -10.08
CA ALA A 153 4.83 -3.33 -8.93
C ALA A 153 5.39 -1.93 -9.26
N PRO A 154 4.91 -0.87 -8.60
CA PRO A 154 3.69 -0.82 -7.81
C PRO A 154 2.42 -0.79 -8.70
N LEU A 155 1.33 -1.43 -8.27
CA LEU A 155 0.04 -1.41 -8.99
C LEU A 155 -0.93 -0.35 -8.47
N VAL A 156 -0.81 0.01 -7.19
CA VAL A 156 -1.69 0.99 -6.53
C VAL A 156 -1.67 2.39 -7.19
N PRO A 157 -0.58 2.88 -7.80
CA PRO A 157 -0.60 4.16 -8.52
C PRO A 157 -1.64 4.27 -9.63
N ALA A 158 -2.00 3.16 -10.30
CA ALA A 158 -3.10 3.16 -11.28
C ALA A 158 -4.44 3.49 -10.64
N PHE A 159 -4.70 2.93 -9.46
CA PHE A 159 -5.85 3.25 -8.63
C PHE A 159 -5.79 4.69 -8.11
N HIS A 160 -4.63 5.13 -7.61
CA HIS A 160 -4.45 6.52 -7.17
C HIS A 160 -4.80 7.52 -8.28
N GLN A 161 -4.34 7.26 -9.51
CA GLN A 161 -4.68 8.08 -10.66
C GLN A 161 -6.18 8.11 -10.92
N ALA A 162 -6.83 6.94 -10.89
CA ALA A 162 -8.26 6.82 -11.17
C ALA A 162 -9.12 7.56 -10.14
N VAL A 163 -8.71 7.57 -8.85
CA VAL A 163 -9.56 8.03 -7.74
C VAL A 163 -9.18 9.42 -7.22
N PHE A 164 -7.88 9.74 -7.18
CA PHE A 164 -7.38 10.96 -6.53
C PHE A 164 -6.89 12.03 -7.50
N ALA A 165 -6.74 11.72 -8.81
CA ALA A 165 -6.32 12.73 -9.78
C ALA A 165 -7.32 13.89 -9.86
N ASN A 166 -6.79 15.08 -10.12
CA ASN A 166 -7.58 16.29 -10.25
C ASN A 166 -7.22 17.01 -11.57
N PRO A 167 -8.19 17.46 -12.38
CA PRO A 167 -7.91 18.10 -13.67
C PRO A 167 -7.28 19.48 -13.55
N VAL A 168 -7.36 20.14 -12.38
CA VAL A 168 -6.94 21.53 -12.21
C VAL A 168 -5.75 21.74 -11.28
N GLU A 169 -5.29 20.68 -10.59
CA GLU A 169 -4.17 20.76 -9.65
C GLU A 169 -3.33 19.48 -9.61
N THR A 170 -2.03 19.64 -9.39
CA THR A 170 -1.13 18.53 -9.10
C THR A 170 -1.34 18.06 -7.66
N ARG A 171 -1.55 16.75 -7.49
CA ARG A 171 -1.66 16.07 -6.19
C ARG A 171 -0.55 15.04 -6.02
N VAL A 172 -0.16 14.79 -4.79
CA VAL A 172 0.73 13.69 -4.45
C VAL A 172 0.04 12.80 -3.43
N VAL A 173 -0.09 11.52 -3.76
CA VAL A 173 -0.54 10.50 -2.80
C VAL A 173 0.71 9.91 -2.16
N VAL A 174 0.75 9.90 -0.84
CA VAL A 174 1.83 9.33 -0.03
C VAL A 174 1.27 8.14 0.73
N ASN A 175 1.75 6.94 0.46
CA ASN A 175 1.46 5.78 1.30
C ASN A 175 2.56 5.64 2.35
N ILE A 176 2.22 5.73 3.63
CA ILE A 176 3.14 5.50 4.76
C ILE A 176 2.75 4.19 5.44
N GLY A 177 3.24 3.08 4.87
CA GLY A 177 3.26 1.77 5.50
C GLY A 177 4.57 1.53 6.23
N GLY A 178 5.09 0.29 6.24
CA GLY A 178 6.46 0.02 6.70
C GLY A 178 7.51 0.79 5.90
N VAL A 179 7.36 0.82 4.58
CA VAL A 179 8.07 1.69 3.62
C VAL A 179 7.12 2.81 3.22
N ALA A 180 7.67 3.99 2.93
CA ALA A 180 6.93 5.10 2.38
C ALA A 180 7.14 5.21 0.87
N ASN A 181 6.06 5.42 0.11
CA ASN A 181 6.09 5.66 -1.33
C ASN A 181 5.20 6.82 -1.73
N ILE A 182 5.48 7.39 -2.89
CA ILE A 182 4.68 8.49 -3.45
C ILE A 182 4.15 8.12 -4.85
N SER A 183 2.98 8.68 -5.18
CA SER A 183 2.42 8.73 -6.53
C SER A 183 2.14 10.19 -6.88
N ILE A 184 2.78 10.69 -7.91
CA ILE A 184 2.59 12.08 -8.37
C ILE A 184 1.50 12.07 -9.44
N LEU A 185 0.41 12.78 -9.17
CA LEU A 185 -0.77 12.91 -10.01
C LEU A 185 -0.81 14.34 -10.57
N ARG A 186 -0.24 14.52 -11.75
CA ARG A 186 -0.16 15.87 -12.33
C ARG A 186 -1.52 16.36 -12.81
N GLN A 187 -1.68 17.66 -12.79
CA GLN A 187 -2.80 18.33 -13.45
C GLN A 187 -2.92 17.86 -14.91
N GLN A 188 -4.13 17.49 -15.34
CA GLN A 188 -4.38 17.11 -16.73
C GLN A 188 -4.25 18.36 -17.62
N THR A 189 -3.30 18.36 -18.53
CA THR A 189 -3.21 19.37 -19.56
C THR A 189 -4.22 19.08 -20.68
N LYS A 190 -4.69 20.12 -21.39
CA LYS A 190 -5.62 19.97 -22.52
C LYS A 190 -5.08 19.09 -23.66
N GLU A 191 -3.79 18.78 -23.64
CA GLU A 191 -3.08 17.98 -24.64
C GLU A 191 -3.05 16.47 -24.32
N GLY A 192 -3.78 16.00 -23.29
CA GLY A 192 -3.98 14.57 -23.04
C GLY A 192 -2.80 13.86 -22.36
N GLY A 193 -1.95 14.60 -21.66
CA GLY A 193 -0.88 14.01 -20.84
C GLY A 193 -1.45 13.12 -19.73
N ASN A 194 -0.78 11.98 -19.44
CA ASN A 194 -1.14 11.11 -18.32
C ASN A 194 -1.04 11.89 -17.01
N ALA A 195 -2.07 11.79 -16.16
CA ALA A 195 -2.11 12.45 -14.86
C ALA A 195 -0.99 11.96 -13.92
N LEU A 196 -0.50 10.74 -14.08
CA LEU A 196 0.58 10.17 -13.28
C LEU A 196 1.91 10.20 -14.03
N ASP A 197 2.89 10.87 -13.48
CA ASP A 197 4.23 10.89 -14.06
C ASP A 197 5.15 9.84 -13.45
N ILE A 198 5.19 9.70 -12.13
CA ILE A 198 6.10 8.82 -11.39
C ILE A 198 5.44 8.25 -10.13
N GLY A 199 5.86 7.02 -9.76
CA GLY A 199 5.61 6.44 -8.44
C GLY A 199 6.85 5.66 -8.00
N PHE A 200 7.31 5.85 -6.76
CA PHE A 200 8.50 5.18 -6.22
C PHE A 200 8.56 5.25 -4.69
N ASP A 201 9.39 4.38 -4.09
CA ASP A 201 9.62 4.37 -2.66
C ASP A 201 10.58 5.49 -2.25
N THR A 202 10.18 6.29 -1.26
CA THR A 202 10.98 7.42 -0.78
C THR A 202 11.97 7.01 0.32
N GLY A 203 11.68 5.92 1.06
CA GLY A 203 12.51 5.45 2.15
C GLY A 203 11.70 4.74 3.24
N PRO A 204 12.18 4.68 4.49
CA PRO A 204 11.45 4.07 5.58
C PRO A 204 10.18 4.88 5.87
N GLY A 205 9.07 4.16 6.04
CA GLY A 205 7.83 4.70 6.60
C GLY A 205 7.82 4.50 8.11
N ASN A 206 6.98 3.57 8.60
CA ASN A 206 6.88 3.24 10.01
C ASN A 206 7.94 2.23 10.48
N VAL A 207 8.57 1.47 9.57
CA VAL A 207 9.38 0.29 9.92
C VAL A 207 10.46 0.55 10.98
N LEU A 208 11.17 1.68 10.91
CA LEU A 208 12.21 2.00 11.89
C LEU A 208 11.63 2.57 13.19
N MET A 209 10.54 3.32 13.11
CA MET A 209 9.81 3.82 14.29
C MET A 209 9.21 2.67 15.08
N ASP A 210 8.54 1.73 14.42
CA ASP A 210 7.92 0.56 15.04
C ASP A 210 8.97 -0.37 15.66
N LEU A 211 10.08 -0.60 14.94
CA LEU A 211 11.23 -1.33 15.47
C LEU A 211 11.75 -0.69 16.77
N TRP A 212 11.93 0.62 16.76
CA TRP A 212 12.50 1.34 17.92
C TRP A 212 11.57 1.34 19.13
N VAL A 213 10.26 1.51 18.90
CA VAL A 213 9.24 1.36 19.95
C VAL A 213 9.24 -0.06 20.51
N LYS A 214 9.33 -1.08 19.66
CA LYS A 214 9.36 -2.48 20.08
C LYS A 214 10.55 -2.77 20.98
N LEU A 215 11.73 -2.30 20.61
CA LEU A 215 12.97 -2.52 21.37
C LEU A 215 12.96 -1.79 22.74
N ASN A 216 12.35 -0.60 22.82
CA ASN A 216 12.43 0.23 24.03
C ASN A 216 11.19 0.16 24.94
N GLN A 217 9.99 -0.11 24.38
CA GLN A 217 8.73 -0.12 25.12
C GLN A 217 7.96 -1.45 25.02
N GLY A 218 8.41 -2.41 24.19
CA GLY A 218 7.71 -3.68 23.95
C GLY A 218 6.39 -3.55 23.20
N LYS A 219 6.02 -2.35 22.72
CA LYS A 219 4.81 -2.08 21.94
C LYS A 219 5.08 -2.31 20.45
N ASP A 220 4.03 -2.49 19.67
CA ASP A 220 4.16 -2.72 18.23
C ASP A 220 4.35 -1.42 17.44
N TYR A 221 3.82 -0.28 17.92
CA TYR A 221 3.95 1.05 17.29
C TYR A 221 3.80 2.17 18.33
N ASP A 222 4.18 3.41 17.95
CA ASP A 222 4.01 4.63 18.74
C ASP A 222 2.62 5.23 18.49
N GLU A 223 1.69 4.92 19.39
CA GLU A 223 0.30 5.35 19.27
C GLU A 223 0.20 6.88 19.20
N ASN A 224 -0.40 7.37 18.10
CA ASN A 224 -0.53 8.81 17.78
C ASN A 224 0.81 9.58 17.71
N GLY A 225 1.95 8.90 17.67
CA GLY A 225 3.27 9.52 17.72
C GLY A 225 3.58 10.21 19.05
N ALA A 226 2.87 9.81 20.12
CA ALA A 226 2.95 10.50 21.41
C ALA A 226 4.33 10.40 22.05
N TRP A 227 5.02 9.28 21.86
CA TRP A 227 6.38 9.12 22.39
C TRP A 227 7.39 9.96 21.59
N ALA A 228 7.31 9.95 20.26
CA ALA A 228 8.13 10.80 19.40
C ALA A 228 7.89 12.31 19.68
N ALA A 229 6.65 12.70 19.95
CA ALA A 229 6.29 14.09 20.29
C ALA A 229 6.93 14.58 21.61
N GLY A 230 7.22 13.65 22.52
CA GLY A 230 7.94 13.95 23.78
C GLY A 230 9.46 14.06 23.61
N GLY A 231 10.01 13.70 22.46
CA GLY A 231 11.43 13.77 22.14
C GLY A 231 11.82 15.01 21.34
N THR A 232 13.13 15.20 21.20
CA THR A 232 13.73 16.27 20.39
C THR A 232 14.52 15.67 19.24
N VAL A 233 14.28 16.15 18.01
CA VAL A 233 15.03 15.69 16.82
C VAL A 233 16.52 16.00 17.01
N ILE A 234 17.37 14.98 16.82
CA ILE A 234 18.83 15.06 16.89
C ILE A 234 19.39 15.39 15.50
N PRO A 235 19.81 16.63 15.22
CA PRO A 235 20.19 17.04 13.86
C PRO A 235 21.34 16.23 13.27
N LEU A 236 22.33 15.85 14.08
CA LEU A 236 23.48 15.07 13.61
C LEU A 236 23.09 13.62 13.25
N LEU A 237 22.22 12.99 14.04
CA LEU A 237 21.70 11.67 13.74
C LEU A 237 20.82 11.70 12.50
N LEU A 238 19.92 12.68 12.39
CA LEU A 238 19.08 12.85 11.19
C LEU A 238 19.95 12.99 9.93
N LYS A 239 21.00 13.83 9.99
CA LYS A 239 21.94 13.96 8.88
C LYS A 239 22.61 12.65 8.54
N ALA A 240 23.15 11.93 9.53
CA ALA A 240 23.80 10.63 9.31
C ALA A 240 22.85 9.58 8.71
N CYS A 241 21.55 9.62 9.05
CA CYS A 241 20.53 8.78 8.42
C CYS A 241 20.25 9.21 6.98
N LEU A 242 20.13 10.50 6.70
CA LEU A 242 19.88 11.06 5.36
C LEU A 242 21.07 10.88 4.40
N ASP A 243 22.27 10.65 4.90
CA ASP A 243 23.47 10.34 4.09
C ASP A 243 23.42 8.89 3.51
N GLU A 244 22.32 8.15 3.65
CA GLU A 244 22.12 6.84 3.03
C GLU A 244 22.07 6.96 1.50
N PRO A 245 22.94 6.23 0.75
CA PRO A 245 23.04 6.35 -0.70
C PRO A 245 21.73 6.10 -1.46
N TYR A 246 20.84 5.28 -0.91
CA TYR A 246 19.52 5.00 -1.48
C TYR A 246 18.73 6.29 -1.77
N PHE A 247 18.81 7.28 -0.89
CA PHE A 247 18.01 8.50 -1.05
C PHE A 247 18.41 9.33 -2.26
N ALA A 248 19.68 9.23 -2.69
CA ALA A 248 20.22 9.93 -3.86
C ALA A 248 19.92 9.22 -5.20
N LEU A 249 19.40 7.97 -5.17
CA LEU A 249 19.08 7.25 -6.40
C LEU A 249 17.92 7.92 -7.14
N PRO A 250 17.97 8.02 -8.48
CA PRO A 250 16.84 8.49 -9.27
C PRO A 250 15.73 7.44 -9.33
N PRO A 251 14.45 7.85 -9.53
CA PRO A 251 13.39 6.90 -9.86
C PRO A 251 13.59 6.30 -11.28
N PRO A 252 13.10 5.07 -11.53
CA PRO A 252 12.34 4.23 -10.58
C PRO A 252 13.27 3.57 -9.54
N LYS A 253 12.86 3.58 -8.27
CA LYS A 253 13.59 2.93 -7.18
C LYS A 253 12.62 2.33 -6.18
N SER A 254 13.02 1.22 -5.57
CA SER A 254 12.28 0.57 -4.49
C SER A 254 13.21 0.17 -3.35
N THR A 255 12.66 0.00 -2.16
CA THR A 255 13.38 -0.40 -0.95
C THR A 255 12.48 -1.20 -0.04
N GLY A 256 13.06 -1.78 1.02
CA GLY A 256 12.33 -2.62 1.95
C GLY A 256 13.06 -2.84 3.28
N ARG A 257 12.64 -3.88 3.97
CA ARG A 257 13.28 -4.34 5.21
C ARG A 257 14.67 -4.95 4.99
N ASP A 258 15.06 -5.20 3.76
CA ASP A 258 16.39 -5.60 3.35
C ASP A 258 17.42 -4.49 3.59
N LEU A 259 17.03 -3.22 3.43
CA LEU A 259 17.87 -2.06 3.72
C LEU A 259 17.58 -1.47 5.10
N PHE A 260 16.31 -1.15 5.39
CA PHE A 260 15.92 -0.46 6.62
C PHE A 260 15.52 -1.47 7.71
N HIS A 261 16.52 -1.98 8.43
CA HIS A 261 16.39 -3.00 9.47
C HIS A 261 17.18 -2.65 10.73
N GLU A 262 17.11 -3.50 11.73
CA GLU A 262 17.75 -3.28 13.04
C GLU A 262 19.26 -3.01 12.94
N ALA A 263 19.99 -3.79 12.15
CA ALA A 263 21.44 -3.60 12.01
C ALA A 263 21.80 -2.27 11.35
N TRP A 264 20.99 -1.80 10.38
CA TRP A 264 21.16 -0.48 9.78
C TRP A 264 20.98 0.61 10.83
N LEU A 265 19.92 0.56 11.62
CA LEU A 265 19.66 1.54 12.69
C LEU A 265 20.76 1.51 13.75
N ALA A 266 21.18 0.31 14.19
CA ALA A 266 22.25 0.15 15.18
C ALA A 266 23.58 0.75 14.68
N ALA A 267 23.91 0.57 13.39
CA ALA A 267 25.11 1.18 12.80
C ALA A 267 25.06 2.72 12.83
N LYS A 268 23.90 3.33 12.54
CA LYS A 268 23.75 4.81 12.64
C LYS A 268 23.83 5.28 14.09
N LEU A 269 23.21 4.55 15.04
CA LEU A 269 23.22 4.91 16.46
C LEU A 269 24.59 4.72 17.13
N SER A 270 25.42 3.79 16.65
CA SER A 270 26.77 3.57 17.19
C SER A 270 27.67 4.80 17.11
N LEU A 271 27.37 5.73 16.20
CA LEU A 271 28.05 7.01 16.06
C LEU A 271 27.65 8.02 17.13
N PHE A 272 26.56 7.74 17.89
CA PHE A 272 25.93 8.69 18.81
C PHE A 272 25.45 7.99 20.10
N PRO A 273 26.33 7.56 21.00
CA PRO A 273 26.00 6.62 22.10
C PRO A 273 25.17 7.19 23.25
N GLN A 274 24.76 8.46 23.26
CA GLN A 274 24.17 9.14 24.42
C GLN A 274 22.90 9.95 24.10
N PHE A 275 21.92 9.36 23.42
CA PHE A 275 20.63 10.04 23.23
C PHE A 275 19.49 9.33 23.98
N SER A 276 18.48 10.11 24.38
CA SER A 276 17.29 9.50 24.96
C SER A 276 16.55 8.70 23.88
N PRO A 277 15.94 7.57 24.25
CA PRO A 277 15.17 6.80 23.28
C PRO A 277 14.02 7.58 22.61
N ALA A 278 13.42 8.56 23.33
CA ALA A 278 12.38 9.42 22.76
C ALA A 278 12.94 10.37 21.68
N ASP A 279 14.18 10.88 21.86
CA ASP A 279 14.82 11.75 20.87
C ASP A 279 15.17 10.97 19.59
N VAL A 280 15.58 9.71 19.74
CA VAL A 280 15.78 8.81 18.58
C VAL A 280 14.46 8.59 17.85
N GLN A 281 13.36 8.31 18.56
CA GLN A 281 12.04 8.14 17.96
C GLN A 281 11.60 9.39 17.20
N ALA A 282 11.76 10.58 17.78
CA ALA A 282 11.47 11.85 17.11
C ALA A 282 12.34 12.05 15.86
N THR A 283 13.59 11.60 15.90
CA THR A 283 14.52 11.69 14.75
C THR A 283 14.14 10.73 13.64
N LEU A 284 13.65 9.52 13.95
CA LEU A 284 13.15 8.56 12.96
C LEU A 284 11.88 9.07 12.28
N ALA A 285 10.96 9.70 13.04
CA ALA A 285 9.80 10.36 12.45
C ALA A 285 10.21 11.52 11.52
N ALA A 286 11.23 12.30 11.92
CA ALA A 286 11.78 13.36 11.09
C ALA A 286 12.48 12.81 9.83
N LEU A 287 13.10 11.65 9.89
CA LEU A 287 13.70 10.97 8.73
C LEU A 287 12.61 10.63 7.71
N THR A 288 11.56 9.92 8.12
CA THR A 288 10.43 9.58 7.25
C THR A 288 9.82 10.83 6.61
N ALA A 289 9.52 11.85 7.41
CA ALA A 289 8.96 13.11 6.89
C ALA A 289 9.91 13.82 5.92
N SER A 290 11.23 13.80 6.17
CA SER A 290 12.22 14.47 5.33
C SER A 290 12.39 13.78 3.98
N THR A 291 12.51 12.45 3.94
CA THR A 291 12.68 11.70 2.69
C THR A 291 11.47 11.83 1.77
N ILE A 292 10.26 11.83 2.34
CA ILE A 292 9.02 12.11 1.58
C ILE A 292 9.04 13.54 1.04
N ALA A 293 9.35 14.53 1.89
CA ALA A 293 9.33 15.93 1.49
C ALA A 293 10.42 16.27 0.46
N ASP A 294 11.60 15.65 0.54
CA ASP A 294 12.67 15.79 -0.49
C ASP A 294 12.21 15.27 -1.84
N ALA A 295 11.59 14.08 -1.85
CA ALA A 295 11.06 13.48 -3.05
C ALA A 295 9.96 14.35 -3.70
N ILE A 296 9.02 14.88 -2.89
CA ILE A 296 7.96 15.76 -3.38
C ILE A 296 8.53 17.07 -3.92
N ALA A 297 9.44 17.72 -3.19
CA ALA A 297 10.05 18.98 -3.61
C ALA A 297 10.82 18.86 -4.92
N LEU A 298 11.50 17.72 -5.12
CA LEU A 298 12.29 17.46 -6.34
C LEU A 298 11.40 17.15 -7.54
N HIS A 299 10.34 16.34 -7.33
CA HIS A 299 9.58 15.76 -8.44
C HIS A 299 8.20 16.40 -8.66
N ALA A 300 7.66 17.14 -7.70
CA ALA A 300 6.36 17.80 -7.77
C ALA A 300 6.37 19.20 -7.13
N PRO A 301 7.23 20.15 -7.58
CA PRO A 301 7.36 21.46 -6.95
C PRO A 301 6.09 22.31 -7.08
N ASP A 302 5.18 21.96 -7.97
CA ASP A 302 3.89 22.61 -8.22
C ASP A 302 2.72 22.00 -7.44
N VAL A 303 2.97 21.01 -6.56
CA VAL A 303 1.95 20.32 -5.78
C VAL A 303 1.07 21.27 -4.96
N LYS A 304 -0.25 21.03 -4.95
CA LYS A 304 -1.23 21.79 -4.16
C LYS A 304 -1.77 21.00 -2.97
N LEU A 305 -1.90 19.69 -3.13
CA LEU A 305 -2.43 18.80 -2.09
C LEU A 305 -1.55 17.54 -1.98
N VAL A 306 -1.12 17.25 -0.78
CA VAL A 306 -0.50 15.96 -0.40
C VAL A 306 -1.51 15.16 0.39
N VAL A 307 -1.87 13.98 -0.11
CA VAL A 307 -2.86 13.09 0.50
C VAL A 307 -2.16 11.86 1.04
N VAL A 308 -2.27 11.60 2.34
CA VAL A 308 -1.56 10.53 3.02
C VAL A 308 -2.49 9.35 3.29
N CYS A 309 -2.06 8.14 2.92
CA CYS A 309 -2.70 6.87 3.27
C CYS A 309 -1.73 5.92 4.00
N GLY A 310 -2.22 4.74 4.36
CA GLY A 310 -1.49 3.78 5.19
C GLY A 310 -1.51 4.13 6.68
N GLY A 311 -0.89 3.29 7.51
CA GLY A 311 -0.88 3.43 8.97
C GLY A 311 -0.29 4.75 9.47
N GLY A 312 0.68 5.32 8.74
CA GLY A 312 1.29 6.60 9.09
C GLY A 312 0.35 7.80 9.05
N ALA A 313 -0.76 7.73 8.30
CA ALA A 313 -1.78 8.78 8.27
C ALA A 313 -2.50 8.95 9.61
N TYR A 314 -2.52 7.92 10.46
CA TYR A 314 -3.10 7.97 11.80
C TYR A 314 -2.11 8.48 12.88
N ASN A 315 -0.90 8.85 12.49
CA ASN A 315 0.09 9.44 13.37
C ASN A 315 0.11 10.97 13.20
N PRO A 316 -0.60 11.73 14.04
CA PRO A 316 -0.71 13.18 13.90
C PRO A 316 0.63 13.92 14.06
N TYR A 317 1.56 13.37 14.86
CA TYR A 317 2.91 13.92 14.96
C TYR A 317 3.68 13.78 13.64
N LEU A 318 3.62 12.61 13.00
CA LEU A 318 4.25 12.37 11.69
C LEU A 318 3.63 13.26 10.60
N MET A 319 2.30 13.39 10.58
CA MET A 319 1.60 14.29 9.66
C MET A 319 2.04 15.76 9.83
N GLN A 320 2.18 16.23 11.07
CA GLN A 320 2.68 17.57 11.35
C GLN A 320 4.14 17.72 10.91
N MET A 321 4.99 16.70 11.17
CA MET A 321 6.40 16.71 10.74
C MET A 321 6.52 16.77 9.23
N LEU A 322 5.67 16.05 8.48
CA LEU A 322 5.63 16.10 7.01
C LEU A 322 5.26 17.51 6.52
N GLY A 323 4.22 18.12 7.07
CA GLY A 323 3.85 19.49 6.72
C GLY A 323 4.98 20.50 6.99
N ARG A 324 5.65 20.39 8.14
CA ARG A 324 6.83 21.22 8.46
C ARG A 324 8.01 20.98 7.50
N ALA A 325 8.24 19.72 7.13
CA ALA A 325 9.33 19.36 6.22
C ALA A 325 9.09 19.90 4.80
N LEU A 326 7.86 19.88 4.32
CA LEU A 326 7.46 20.47 3.04
C LEU A 326 7.61 22.00 3.07
N GLY A 327 7.13 22.64 4.13
CA GLY A 327 7.28 24.09 4.32
C GLY A 327 8.75 24.56 4.35
N LYS A 328 9.66 23.79 4.98
CA LYS A 328 11.11 24.06 4.97
C LYS A 328 11.73 24.00 3.58
N ARG A 329 11.09 23.30 2.62
CA ARG A 329 11.50 23.20 1.20
C ARG A 329 10.80 24.25 0.31
N GLY A 330 10.09 25.20 0.93
CA GLY A 330 9.41 26.29 0.22
C GLY A 330 8.06 25.89 -0.40
N LEU A 331 7.53 24.71 -0.07
CA LEU A 331 6.24 24.24 -0.59
C LEU A 331 5.11 24.74 0.32
N VAL A 332 4.18 25.51 -0.26
CA VAL A 332 2.93 25.91 0.38
C VAL A 332 1.85 24.94 -0.06
N VAL A 333 1.63 23.89 0.71
CA VAL A 333 0.80 22.74 0.35
C VAL A 333 -0.06 22.28 1.53
N GLN A 334 -1.28 21.84 1.26
CA GLN A 334 -2.13 21.16 2.24
C GLN A 334 -1.65 19.70 2.38
N VAL A 335 -1.59 19.20 3.63
CA VAL A 335 -1.29 17.81 3.94
C VAL A 335 -2.49 17.24 4.69
N GLU A 336 -3.17 16.28 4.07
CA GLU A 336 -4.38 15.67 4.61
C GLU A 336 -4.31 14.14 4.51
N SER A 337 -5.15 13.43 5.23
CA SER A 337 -5.34 12.00 5.00
C SER A 337 -6.31 11.77 3.83
N THR A 338 -6.28 10.57 3.24
CA THR A 338 -7.25 10.18 2.20
C THR A 338 -8.70 10.22 2.67
N GLU A 339 -8.94 10.25 3.99
CA GLU A 339 -10.27 10.40 4.57
C GLU A 339 -10.94 11.72 4.17
N ALA A 340 -10.17 12.79 3.99
CA ALA A 340 -10.66 14.07 3.47
C ALA A 340 -11.23 13.96 2.04
N LEU A 341 -10.81 12.92 1.30
CA LEU A 341 -11.33 12.58 -0.03
C LEU A 341 -12.33 11.39 0.01
N GLY A 342 -12.80 11.00 1.20
CA GLY A 342 -13.83 9.98 1.40
C GLY A 342 -13.33 8.53 1.47
N ILE A 343 -12.01 8.30 1.56
CA ILE A 343 -11.42 6.96 1.65
C ILE A 343 -10.55 6.89 2.90
N ALA A 344 -10.89 5.99 3.84
CA ALA A 344 -10.07 5.77 5.03
C ALA A 344 -8.65 5.33 4.65
N PRO A 345 -7.59 5.84 5.30
CA PRO A 345 -6.21 5.61 4.93
C PRO A 345 -5.79 4.14 4.83
N ASN A 346 -6.29 3.29 5.72
CA ASN A 346 -6.01 1.86 5.75
C ASN A 346 -6.84 1.04 4.72
N HIS A 347 -7.82 1.66 4.07
CA HIS A 347 -8.66 0.97 3.07
C HIS A 347 -8.12 1.12 1.64
N VAL A 348 -7.20 2.02 1.39
CA VAL A 348 -6.73 2.38 0.04
C VAL A 348 -6.18 1.17 -0.71
N GLU A 349 -5.36 0.34 -0.08
CA GLU A 349 -4.77 -0.82 -0.75
C GLU A 349 -5.81 -1.92 -1.03
N ALA A 350 -6.65 -2.27 -0.05
CA ALA A 350 -7.72 -3.25 -0.26
C ALA A 350 -8.72 -2.76 -1.32
N LEU A 351 -9.09 -1.47 -1.29
CA LEU A 351 -9.96 -0.87 -2.29
C LEU A 351 -9.34 -0.88 -3.69
N ALA A 352 -8.02 -0.74 -3.79
CA ALA A 352 -7.32 -0.87 -5.08
C ALA A 352 -7.48 -2.27 -5.67
N PHE A 353 -7.53 -3.34 -4.86
CA PHE A 353 -7.77 -4.70 -5.36
C PHE A 353 -9.25 -4.93 -5.75
N ALA A 354 -10.20 -4.31 -5.08
CA ALA A 354 -11.60 -4.26 -5.54
C ALA A 354 -11.71 -3.56 -6.91
N TRP A 355 -11.02 -2.42 -7.07
CA TRP A 355 -10.95 -1.69 -8.34
C TRP A 355 -10.26 -2.51 -9.44
N LEU A 356 -9.17 -3.20 -9.16
CA LEU A 356 -8.51 -4.08 -10.13
C LEU A 356 -9.42 -5.23 -10.57
N ALA A 357 -10.24 -5.78 -9.68
CA ALA A 357 -11.25 -6.77 -10.03
C ALA A 357 -12.33 -6.18 -10.96
N GLN A 358 -12.80 -4.96 -10.68
CA GLN A 358 -13.68 -4.23 -11.59
C GLN A 358 -13.03 -4.00 -12.96
N ARG A 359 -11.75 -3.58 -13.01
CA ARG A 359 -11.02 -3.39 -14.28
C ARG A 359 -10.94 -4.67 -15.09
N PHE A 360 -10.67 -5.80 -14.42
CA PHE A 360 -10.66 -7.11 -15.07
C PHE A 360 -12.05 -7.46 -15.65
N ASP A 361 -13.11 -7.30 -14.88
CA ASP A 361 -14.49 -7.58 -15.28
C ASP A 361 -14.92 -6.75 -16.50
N LEU A 362 -14.57 -5.45 -16.49
CA LEU A 362 -14.81 -4.52 -17.60
C LEU A 362 -13.83 -4.67 -18.77
N ARG A 363 -12.87 -5.59 -18.72
CA ARG A 363 -11.81 -5.77 -19.73
C ARG A 363 -10.96 -4.51 -19.95
N LEU A 364 -10.71 -3.76 -18.91
CA LEU A 364 -9.94 -2.52 -18.94
C LEU A 364 -8.54 -2.74 -18.33
N PRO A 365 -7.51 -1.98 -18.76
CA PRO A 365 -6.17 -2.07 -18.18
C PRO A 365 -6.16 -1.74 -16.69
N GLY A 366 -5.34 -2.48 -15.92
CA GLY A 366 -5.12 -2.25 -14.49
C GLY A 366 -3.72 -1.78 -14.13
N ASN A 367 -2.77 -1.74 -15.09
CA ASN A 367 -1.42 -1.23 -14.87
C ASN A 367 -1.21 0.17 -15.46
N LEU A 368 -0.14 0.83 -14.99
CA LEU A 368 0.40 2.05 -15.58
C LEU A 368 1.82 1.78 -16.09
N PRO A 369 2.01 1.64 -17.41
CA PRO A 369 3.31 1.35 -18.00
C PRO A 369 4.40 2.36 -17.62
N ALA A 370 4.09 3.62 -17.46
CA ALA A 370 5.01 4.66 -17.03
C ALA A 370 5.59 4.42 -15.62
N VAL A 371 4.90 3.64 -14.79
CA VAL A 371 5.31 3.30 -13.42
C VAL A 371 5.93 1.93 -13.34
N THR A 372 5.33 0.92 -14.00
CA THR A 372 5.80 -0.47 -13.93
C THR A 372 6.89 -0.81 -14.94
N GLY A 373 7.06 0.00 -15.99
CA GLY A 373 7.99 -0.26 -17.08
C GLY A 373 7.46 -1.26 -18.11
N ALA A 374 6.21 -1.71 -18.04
CA ALA A 374 5.61 -2.58 -19.03
C ALA A 374 5.53 -1.91 -20.42
N VAL A 375 5.64 -2.70 -21.50
CA VAL A 375 5.60 -2.17 -22.89
C VAL A 375 4.24 -1.61 -23.30
N GLY A 376 3.20 -1.71 -22.45
CA GLY A 376 1.89 -1.13 -22.70
C GLY A 376 0.85 -1.52 -21.66
N PRO A 377 -0.37 -0.93 -21.75
CA PRO A 377 -1.46 -1.25 -20.84
C PRO A 377 -1.88 -2.72 -20.93
N ARG A 378 -2.22 -3.35 -19.79
CA ARG A 378 -2.65 -4.75 -19.72
C ARG A 378 -3.84 -4.90 -18.80
N ILE A 379 -4.77 -5.78 -19.17
CA ILE A 379 -5.77 -6.33 -18.26
C ILE A 379 -5.01 -7.26 -17.31
N LEU A 380 -5.11 -6.99 -16.02
CA LEU A 380 -4.40 -7.72 -14.97
C LEU A 380 -5.35 -8.74 -14.31
N GLY A 381 -4.79 -9.88 -13.90
CA GLY A 381 -5.51 -10.90 -13.15
C GLY A 381 -5.94 -12.10 -13.98
N ALA A 382 -6.44 -13.12 -13.28
CA ALA A 382 -7.08 -14.31 -13.79
C ALA A 382 -8.35 -14.61 -12.98
N LEU A 383 -9.40 -15.11 -13.66
CA LEU A 383 -10.68 -15.44 -13.05
C LEU A 383 -10.70 -16.90 -12.57
N TYR A 384 -11.20 -17.11 -11.37
CA TYR A 384 -11.51 -18.39 -10.75
C TYR A 384 -13.01 -18.38 -10.41
N PRO A 385 -13.85 -19.03 -11.20
CA PRO A 385 -15.30 -19.00 -11.00
C PRO A 385 -15.72 -19.80 -9.76
N ALA A 386 -16.80 -19.37 -9.13
CA ALA A 386 -17.40 -20.07 -7.99
C ALA A 386 -18.38 -21.16 -8.38
N GLY A 387 -18.80 -21.24 -9.63
CA GLY A 387 -19.72 -22.25 -10.15
C GLY A 387 -20.80 -21.70 -11.06
#